data_f09457651b4f94613926fb94b6938d8f
#
_entry.id   f09457651b4f94613926fb94b6938d8f
#
_cell.length_a   1.000
_cell.length_b   1.000
_cell.length_c   1.000
_cell.angle_alpha   90.00
_cell.angle_beta   90.00
_cell.angle_gamma   90.00
#
_symmetry.space_group_name_H-M   'P 1'
#
loop_
_entity.id
_entity.type
_entity.pdbx_description
1 polymer ?
#
loop_
_entity_poly.entity_id
_entity_poly.type
_entity_poly.pdbx_seq_one_letter_code
_entity_poly.pdbx_strand_id
1 'polypeptide(L)'
;FISSSAFLTVSAQDTNDKDQKTEQSADDLAKQLANPNATLGLIFTQFDYTRYSGDIPDAGQNGVVFNLQPSMPIPLGPGVNLFVRPLIPVYLSQPVAGTDGFSQKAGLGNISADVALGKTWKSGFMGMIGVFAGFKTASIEALKSPYTSLGPEVVLGYTPKWGFVGFMVNHGWGVGGSDFSTQDFSIQQDAFVTSTAGVPRKSSVTAGQYFYVVGVGNGWQVSGTPTFAYNHNGEDGNRLTFPVGTGVIKVT
;
A
#
# COMPACT_ATOMS: atom_id res chain seq x y z
N PHE A 1 15.83 9.12 1.30
CA PHE A 1 14.61 8.69 1.98
C PHE A 1 14.99 7.80 3.16
N ILE A 2 14.65 8.19 4.37
CA ILE A 2 14.72 7.32 5.54
C ILE A 2 13.26 7.22 6.02
N SER A 3 12.59 6.11 5.70
CA SER A 3 11.30 5.76 6.27
C SER A 3 11.55 4.99 7.57
N SER A 4 10.87 5.38 8.63
CA SER A 4 11.01 4.74 9.93
C SER A 4 9.66 4.37 10.50
N SER A 5 9.53 3.10 10.85
CA SER A 5 8.68 2.49 11.86
C SER A 5 7.18 2.48 11.62
N ALA A 6 6.69 1.38 11.08
CA ALA A 6 5.30 0.99 11.15
C ALA A 6 5.00 0.34 12.51
N PHE A 7 3.99 0.84 13.23
CA PHE A 7 3.33 0.09 14.30
C PHE A 7 2.12 -0.62 13.69
N LEU A 8 2.19 -1.93 13.58
CA LEU A 8 1.10 -2.77 13.09
C LEU A 8 0.26 -3.21 14.29
N THR A 9 -0.98 -2.75 14.39
CA THR A 9 -1.97 -3.34 15.28
C THR A 9 -2.93 -4.16 14.44
N VAL A 10 -2.97 -5.46 14.67
CA VAL A 10 -3.87 -6.39 14.00
C VAL A 10 -4.95 -6.81 14.98
N SER A 11 -6.21 -6.51 14.67
CA SER A 11 -7.36 -7.07 15.38
C SER A 11 -8.03 -8.11 14.48
N ALA A 12 -8.00 -9.37 14.89
CA ALA A 12 -8.73 -10.44 14.23
C ALA A 12 -10.12 -10.58 14.88
N GLN A 13 -11.17 -10.57 14.09
CA GLN A 13 -12.52 -10.84 14.56
C GLN A 13 -12.89 -12.28 14.20
N ASP A 14 -13.02 -13.11 15.23
CA ASP A 14 -13.39 -14.52 15.12
C ASP A 14 -14.91 -14.61 14.95
N THR A 15 -15.37 -15.06 13.79
CA THR A 15 -16.78 -15.42 13.57
C THR A 15 -16.96 -16.90 13.88
N ASN A 16 -17.39 -17.18 15.10
CA ASN A 16 -18.03 -18.41 15.60
C ASN A 16 -17.88 -19.67 14.73
N ASP A 17 -16.91 -20.52 15.09
CA ASP A 17 -17.14 -21.94 15.02
C ASP A 17 -16.65 -22.57 16.35
N LYS A 18 -17.60 -23.09 17.13
CA LYS A 18 -17.34 -23.80 18.35
C LYS A 18 -16.97 -25.22 17.96
N ASP A 19 -15.69 -25.49 17.75
CA ASP A 19 -15.07 -26.77 18.09
C ASP A 19 -13.59 -26.77 17.69
N GLN A 20 -12.74 -27.10 18.68
CA GLN A 20 -11.29 -27.26 18.62
C GLN A 20 -10.45 -25.95 18.54
N LYS A 21 -10.25 -25.33 19.69
CA LYS A 21 -9.07 -24.50 19.95
C LYS A 21 -7.81 -25.37 19.90
N THR A 22 -7.28 -25.61 18.71
CA THR A 22 -5.86 -25.86 18.57
C THR A 22 -5.19 -24.49 18.74
N GLU A 23 -4.39 -24.31 19.79
CA GLU A 23 -3.58 -23.10 19.97
C GLU A 23 -2.71 -22.95 18.71
N GLN A 24 -3.09 -22.05 17.82
CA GLN A 24 -2.27 -21.70 16.66
C GLN A 24 -0.98 -21.09 17.20
N SER A 25 0.16 -21.59 16.74
CA SER A 25 1.42 -20.99 17.14
C SER A 25 1.51 -19.56 16.61
N ALA A 26 2.20 -18.67 17.34
CA ALA A 26 2.43 -17.29 16.89
C ALA A 26 3.04 -17.24 15.47
N ASP A 27 3.86 -18.25 15.12
CA ASP A 27 4.45 -18.35 13.77
C ASP A 27 3.41 -18.71 12.69
N ASP A 28 2.41 -19.54 13.01
CA ASP A 28 1.34 -19.89 12.06
C ASP A 28 0.37 -18.72 11.85
N LEU A 29 0.03 -18.01 12.92
CA LEU A 29 -0.76 -16.79 12.84
C LEU A 29 -0.05 -15.74 11.99
N ALA A 30 1.24 -15.55 12.22
CA ALA A 30 2.04 -14.60 11.45
C ALA A 30 2.10 -14.93 9.96
N LYS A 31 2.20 -16.21 9.59
CA LYS A 31 2.12 -16.65 8.19
C LYS A 31 0.75 -16.40 7.57
N GLN A 32 -0.33 -16.61 8.35
CA GLN A 32 -1.68 -16.30 7.89
C GLN A 32 -1.86 -14.80 7.67
N LEU A 33 -1.38 -13.97 8.59
CA LEU A 33 -1.44 -12.51 8.48
C LEU A 33 -0.64 -11.97 7.29
N ALA A 34 0.46 -12.62 6.95
CA ALA A 34 1.29 -12.26 5.80
C ALA A 34 0.67 -12.67 4.45
N ASN A 35 -0.28 -13.60 4.45
CA ASN A 35 -0.92 -14.08 3.22
C ASN A 35 -2.07 -13.15 2.81
N PRO A 36 -1.99 -12.39 1.70
CA PRO A 36 -3.06 -11.51 1.24
C PRO A 36 -4.37 -12.25 0.92
N ASN A 37 -4.33 -13.56 0.68
CA ASN A 37 -5.51 -14.39 0.44
C ASN A 37 -5.98 -15.16 1.70
N ALA A 38 -5.61 -14.69 2.90
CA ALA A 38 -6.11 -15.29 4.14
C ALA A 38 -7.62 -15.06 4.27
N THR A 39 -8.30 -16.01 4.91
CA THR A 39 -9.75 -15.92 5.18
C THR A 39 -10.07 -15.01 6.36
N LEU A 40 -9.06 -14.50 7.05
CA LEU A 40 -9.21 -13.58 8.16
C LEU A 40 -9.47 -12.16 7.66
N GLY A 41 -10.53 -11.53 8.15
CA GLY A 41 -10.72 -10.10 8.01
C GLY A 41 -9.66 -9.37 8.85
N LEU A 42 -8.95 -8.44 8.23
CA LEU A 42 -7.87 -7.70 8.88
C LEU A 42 -8.15 -6.20 8.81
N ILE A 43 -7.77 -5.49 9.86
CA ILE A 43 -7.70 -4.03 9.86
C ILE A 43 -6.24 -3.67 10.05
N PHE A 44 -5.60 -3.22 8.98
CA PHE A 44 -4.26 -2.66 9.06
C PHE A 44 -4.32 -1.19 9.40
N THR A 45 -3.53 -0.81 10.39
CA THR A 45 -3.27 0.59 10.71
C THR A 45 -1.77 0.81 10.70
N GLN A 46 -1.32 1.86 10.02
CA GLN A 46 0.09 2.15 9.86
C GLN A 46 0.35 3.65 10.04
N PHE A 47 1.38 3.97 10.80
CA PHE A 47 1.89 5.33 10.89
C PHE A 47 3.22 5.42 10.14
N ASP A 48 3.29 6.28 9.15
CA ASP A 48 4.49 6.51 8.36
C ASP A 48 5.06 7.88 8.70
N TYR A 49 6.28 7.89 9.17
CA TYR A 49 7.07 9.10 9.31
C TYR A 49 8.07 9.19 8.17
N THR A 50 8.02 10.28 7.43
CA THR A 50 8.93 10.53 6.31
C THR A 50 9.74 11.78 6.56
N ARG A 51 11.06 11.68 6.41
CA ARG A 51 11.94 12.83 6.36
C ARG A 51 12.35 13.08 4.91
N TYR A 52 12.05 14.26 4.44
CA TYR A 52 12.44 14.73 3.11
C TYR A 52 13.79 15.41 3.16
N SER A 53 14.59 15.26 2.12
CA SER A 53 15.83 15.98 1.90
C SER A 53 16.11 16.03 0.41
N GLY A 54 16.87 17.01 -0.04
CA GLY A 54 17.23 17.17 -1.46
C GLY A 54 17.79 18.55 -1.74
N ASP A 55 17.98 18.84 -3.01
CA ASP A 55 18.61 20.08 -3.49
C ASP A 55 17.63 21.27 -3.62
N ILE A 56 16.34 21.04 -3.35
CA ILE A 56 15.33 22.09 -3.35
C ILE A 56 15.51 22.93 -2.07
N PRO A 57 15.44 24.27 -2.13
CA PRO A 57 15.47 25.10 -0.94
C PRO A 57 14.43 24.66 0.09
N ASP A 58 14.81 24.60 1.34
CA ASP A 58 13.99 24.15 2.47
C ASP A 58 13.45 22.71 2.38
N ALA A 59 14.13 21.82 1.62
CA ALA A 59 13.72 20.43 1.45
C ALA A 59 13.78 19.60 2.76
N GLY A 60 14.39 20.10 3.83
CA GLY A 60 14.51 19.43 5.14
C GLY A 60 13.18 19.34 5.91
N GLN A 61 12.14 18.83 5.28
CA GLN A 61 10.78 18.73 5.83
C GLN A 61 10.50 17.33 6.41
N ASN A 62 9.43 17.22 7.20
CA ASN A 62 8.95 15.95 7.72
C ASN A 62 7.46 15.79 7.41
N GLY A 63 7.04 14.55 7.20
CA GLY A 63 5.63 14.19 7.03
C GLY A 63 5.25 13.05 7.94
N VAL A 64 3.97 13.00 8.34
CA VAL A 64 3.36 11.90 9.08
C VAL A 64 2.04 11.55 8.45
N VAL A 65 1.87 10.29 8.07
CA VAL A 65 0.64 9.76 7.50
C VAL A 65 0.14 8.62 8.36
N PHE A 66 -1.14 8.62 8.64
CA PHE A 66 -1.86 7.47 9.19
C PHE A 66 -2.62 6.80 8.07
N ASN A 67 -2.34 5.53 7.83
CA ASN A 67 -3.04 4.69 6.86
C ASN A 67 -3.98 3.74 7.57
N LEU A 68 -5.24 3.71 7.14
CA LEU A 68 -6.25 2.74 7.56
C LEU A 68 -6.60 1.86 6.35
N GLN A 69 -6.36 0.56 6.46
CA GLN A 69 -6.59 -0.39 5.39
C GLN A 69 -7.30 -1.64 5.90
N PRO A 70 -8.64 -1.64 5.97
CA PRO A 70 -9.37 -2.88 6.21
C PRO A 70 -9.28 -3.80 4.98
N SER A 71 -9.06 -5.09 5.23
CA SER A 71 -9.07 -6.14 4.21
C SER A 71 -10.20 -7.11 4.54
N MET A 72 -11.20 -7.17 3.66
CA MET A 72 -12.41 -7.98 3.86
C MET A 72 -12.43 -9.14 2.87
N PRO A 73 -12.02 -10.34 3.28
CA PRO A 73 -12.17 -11.54 2.48
C PRO A 73 -13.63 -12.02 2.52
N ILE A 74 -14.18 -12.31 1.36
CA ILE A 74 -15.49 -12.93 1.19
C ILE A 74 -15.25 -14.32 0.60
N PRO A 75 -15.39 -15.41 1.39
CA PRO A 75 -15.16 -16.76 0.90
C PRO A 75 -16.17 -17.14 -0.20
N LEU A 76 -15.66 -17.60 -1.33
CA LEU A 76 -16.48 -18.09 -2.46
C LEU A 76 -16.38 -19.61 -2.63
N GLY A 77 -15.41 -20.25 -2.00
CA GLY A 77 -15.18 -21.69 -2.06
C GLY A 77 -13.81 -22.08 -1.49
N PRO A 78 -13.44 -23.37 -1.51
CA PRO A 78 -12.19 -23.85 -0.96
C PRO A 78 -10.96 -23.13 -1.56
N GLY A 79 -10.30 -22.30 -0.75
CA GLY A 79 -9.12 -21.52 -1.12
C GLY A 79 -9.41 -20.38 -2.11
N VAL A 80 -10.68 -20.03 -2.37
CA VAL A 80 -11.08 -18.94 -3.26
C VAL A 80 -11.82 -17.88 -2.47
N ASN A 81 -11.29 -16.64 -2.51
CA ASN A 81 -11.89 -15.49 -1.83
C ASN A 81 -12.02 -14.30 -2.80
N LEU A 82 -13.06 -13.52 -2.61
CA LEU A 82 -13.15 -12.16 -3.12
C LEU A 82 -12.65 -11.21 -2.03
N PHE A 83 -11.77 -10.31 -2.40
CA PHE A 83 -11.23 -9.28 -1.51
C PHE A 83 -11.76 -7.92 -1.86
N VAL A 84 -12.09 -7.16 -0.82
CA VAL A 84 -12.34 -5.73 -0.91
C VAL A 84 -11.42 -5.05 0.09
N ARG A 85 -10.52 -4.20 -0.39
CA ARG A 85 -9.47 -3.59 0.42
C ARG A 85 -9.34 -2.09 0.12
N PRO A 86 -10.09 -1.23 0.82
CA PRO A 86 -9.89 0.21 0.75
C PRO A 86 -8.62 0.63 1.51
N LEU A 87 -7.93 1.64 1.00
CA LEU A 87 -6.85 2.36 1.69
C LEU A 87 -7.30 3.79 1.92
N ILE A 88 -7.28 4.22 3.16
CA ILE A 88 -7.73 5.55 3.61
C ILE A 88 -6.54 6.26 4.26
N PRO A 89 -5.78 7.08 3.52
CA PRO A 89 -4.67 7.84 4.08
C PRO A 89 -5.18 9.11 4.77
N VAL A 90 -4.68 9.35 5.97
CA VAL A 90 -4.91 10.59 6.73
C VAL A 90 -3.57 11.24 7.00
N TYR A 91 -3.32 12.35 6.36
CA TYR A 91 -2.13 13.16 6.61
C TYR A 91 -2.28 13.87 7.94
N LEU A 92 -1.43 13.52 8.91
CA LEU A 92 -1.33 14.23 10.18
C LEU A 92 -0.41 15.45 10.03
N SER A 93 0.57 15.34 9.17
CA SER A 93 1.47 16.43 8.77
C SER A 93 2.07 16.09 7.40
N GLN A 94 1.86 16.96 6.41
CA GLN A 94 2.42 16.80 5.07
C GLN A 94 2.96 18.14 4.58
N PRO A 95 4.26 18.23 4.23
CA PRO A 95 4.80 19.43 3.63
C PRO A 95 4.25 19.61 2.21
N VAL A 96 3.70 20.78 1.96
CA VAL A 96 3.18 21.18 0.65
C VAL A 96 3.95 22.41 0.20
N ALA A 97 4.54 22.33 -0.99
CA ALA A 97 5.24 23.46 -1.60
C ALA A 97 4.26 24.57 -1.99
N GLY A 98 4.63 25.79 -1.72
CA GLY A 98 3.91 27.02 -2.12
C GLY A 98 4.87 28.07 -2.62
N THR A 99 4.36 29.28 -2.93
CA THR A 99 5.15 30.42 -3.41
C THR A 99 6.20 30.89 -2.39
N ASP A 100 5.89 30.75 -1.10
CA ASP A 100 6.71 31.24 0.01
C ASP A 100 7.45 30.11 0.76
N GLY A 101 7.70 28.99 0.06
CA GLY A 101 8.33 27.81 0.66
C GLY A 101 7.32 26.70 0.99
N PHE A 102 7.68 25.85 1.97
CA PHE A 102 6.82 24.74 2.38
C PHE A 102 5.88 25.12 3.52
N SER A 103 4.65 24.60 3.46
CA SER A 103 3.68 24.69 4.56
C SER A 103 3.20 23.30 4.96
N GLN A 104 3.08 23.05 6.26
CA GLN A 104 2.54 21.81 6.78
C GLN A 104 1.02 21.80 6.67
N LYS A 105 0.47 20.73 6.09
CA LYS A 105 -0.97 20.53 5.94
C LYS A 105 -1.39 19.21 6.58
N ALA A 106 -2.61 19.17 7.11
CA ALA A 106 -3.24 17.97 7.64
C ALA A 106 -4.62 17.77 7.00
N GLY A 107 -5.00 16.53 6.77
CA GLY A 107 -6.29 16.21 6.17
C GLY A 107 -6.37 14.81 5.55
N LEU A 108 -7.53 14.50 4.98
CA LEU A 108 -7.75 13.25 4.26
C LEU A 108 -6.96 13.27 2.94
N GLY A 109 -6.35 12.14 2.60
CA GLY A 109 -5.72 11.92 1.31
C GLY A 109 -6.67 11.35 0.25
N ASN A 110 -6.12 10.96 -0.88
CA ASN A 110 -6.88 10.26 -1.91
C ASN A 110 -7.11 8.81 -1.48
N ILE A 111 -8.37 8.43 -1.33
CA ILE A 111 -8.77 7.05 -1.04
C ILE A 111 -8.53 6.20 -2.27
N SER A 112 -8.05 4.97 -2.07
CA SER A 112 -8.00 3.94 -3.10
C SER A 112 -8.69 2.67 -2.62
N ALA A 113 -9.00 1.77 -3.53
CA ALA A 113 -9.55 0.46 -3.21
C ALA A 113 -9.15 -0.58 -4.25
N ASP A 114 -8.94 -1.80 -3.79
CA ASP A 114 -8.78 -2.97 -4.64
C ASP A 114 -9.98 -3.90 -4.46
N VAL A 115 -10.41 -4.49 -5.56
CA VAL A 115 -11.35 -5.60 -5.57
C VAL A 115 -10.73 -6.73 -6.38
N ALA A 116 -10.41 -7.84 -5.74
CA ALA A 116 -9.67 -8.92 -6.36
C ALA A 116 -10.22 -10.30 -6.01
N LEU A 117 -10.17 -11.20 -6.98
CA LEU A 117 -10.45 -12.61 -6.80
C LEU A 117 -9.14 -13.35 -6.58
N GLY A 118 -9.01 -14.01 -5.44
CA GLY A 118 -7.80 -14.72 -5.04
C GLY A 118 -8.01 -16.21 -4.89
N LYS A 119 -6.96 -16.97 -5.17
CA LYS A 119 -6.90 -18.41 -4.94
C LYS A 119 -5.57 -18.79 -4.29
N THR A 120 -5.66 -19.63 -3.28
CA THR A 120 -4.50 -20.30 -2.67
C THR A 120 -4.55 -21.79 -2.99
N TRP A 121 -3.45 -22.32 -3.49
CA TRP A 121 -3.30 -23.74 -3.82
C TRP A 121 -2.62 -24.50 -2.66
N LYS A 122 -2.87 -25.80 -2.58
CA LYS A 122 -2.24 -26.68 -1.57
C LYS A 122 -0.71 -26.69 -1.65
N SER A 123 -0.13 -26.32 -2.77
CA SER A 123 1.32 -26.19 -2.95
C SER A 123 1.94 -24.98 -2.22
N GLY A 124 1.12 -24.11 -1.64
CA GLY A 124 1.57 -22.87 -1.01
C GLY A 124 1.63 -21.67 -1.96
N PHE A 125 1.37 -21.87 -3.25
CA PHE A 125 1.19 -20.76 -4.18
C PHE A 125 -0.14 -20.05 -3.96
N MET A 126 -0.13 -18.73 -4.20
CA MET A 126 -1.29 -17.86 -4.16
C MET A 126 -1.27 -16.94 -5.38
N GLY A 127 -2.41 -16.74 -5.99
CA GLY A 127 -2.60 -15.78 -7.07
C GLY A 127 -3.89 -15.01 -6.89
N MET A 128 -3.86 -13.72 -7.22
CA MET A 128 -5.04 -12.87 -7.25
C MET A 128 -5.05 -12.06 -8.54
N ILE A 129 -6.25 -11.78 -9.04
CA ILE A 129 -6.49 -10.88 -10.16
C ILE A 129 -7.64 -9.95 -9.78
N GLY A 130 -7.48 -8.68 -10.06
CA GLY A 130 -8.46 -7.68 -9.63
C GLY A 130 -8.38 -6.38 -10.37
N VAL A 131 -9.06 -5.41 -9.79
CA VAL A 131 -9.12 -4.03 -10.26
C VAL A 131 -8.75 -3.12 -9.11
N PHE A 132 -7.84 -2.21 -9.39
CA PHE A 132 -7.48 -1.09 -8.55
C PHE A 132 -8.26 0.16 -8.98
N ALA A 133 -8.73 0.94 -8.01
CA ALA A 133 -9.34 2.25 -8.22
C ALA A 133 -8.79 3.27 -7.21
N GLY A 134 -8.41 4.45 -7.68
CA GLY A 134 -8.02 5.59 -6.87
C GLY A 134 -8.97 6.76 -7.08
N PHE A 135 -9.39 7.43 -5.99
CA PHE A 135 -10.44 8.45 -6.01
C PHE A 135 -9.89 9.82 -5.61
N LYS A 136 -10.46 10.89 -6.16
CA LYS A 136 -10.10 12.29 -5.89
C LYS A 136 -10.72 12.79 -4.58
N THR A 137 -10.39 12.18 -3.45
CA THR A 137 -11.05 12.45 -2.17
C THR A 137 -10.22 13.31 -1.23
N ALA A 138 -8.98 13.65 -1.59
CA ALA A 138 -8.13 14.45 -0.71
C ALA A 138 -8.80 15.78 -0.35
N SER A 139 -8.78 16.11 0.95
CA SER A 139 -9.27 17.38 1.46
C SER A 139 -8.26 18.52 1.33
N ILE A 140 -6.99 18.17 1.12
CA ILE A 140 -5.89 19.10 0.84
C ILE A 140 -5.81 19.26 -0.68
N GLU A 141 -6.17 20.43 -1.21
CA GLU A 141 -6.26 20.64 -2.65
C GLU A 141 -4.95 20.35 -3.38
N ALA A 142 -3.81 20.72 -2.80
CA ALA A 142 -2.49 20.47 -3.38
C ALA A 142 -2.10 18.98 -3.43
N LEU A 143 -2.80 18.11 -2.70
CA LEU A 143 -2.60 16.66 -2.69
C LEU A 143 -3.73 15.89 -3.40
N LYS A 144 -4.73 16.61 -3.87
CA LYS A 144 -5.86 16.01 -4.57
C LYS A 144 -5.42 15.54 -5.96
N SER A 145 -5.60 14.25 -6.23
CA SER A 145 -5.39 13.73 -7.57
C SER A 145 -6.31 14.44 -8.58
N PRO A 146 -5.81 14.91 -9.72
CA PRO A 146 -6.65 15.48 -10.77
C PRO A 146 -7.54 14.44 -11.46
N TYR A 147 -7.18 13.17 -11.35
CA TYR A 147 -7.87 12.04 -11.98
C TYR A 147 -8.44 11.06 -10.96
N THR A 148 -9.52 10.37 -11.33
CA THR A 148 -9.82 9.05 -10.80
C THR A 148 -8.93 8.07 -11.55
N SER A 149 -8.24 7.18 -10.86
CA SER A 149 -7.41 6.14 -11.45
C SER A 149 -8.16 4.82 -11.46
N LEU A 150 -8.03 4.07 -12.53
CA LEU A 150 -8.64 2.73 -12.65
C LEU A 150 -7.70 1.83 -13.47
N GLY A 151 -7.60 0.57 -13.08
CA GLY A 151 -6.85 -0.41 -13.86
C GLY A 151 -6.72 -1.78 -13.22
N PRO A 152 -6.07 -2.72 -13.92
CA PRO A 152 -5.90 -4.09 -13.45
C PRO A 152 -4.89 -4.19 -12.32
N GLU A 153 -5.09 -5.21 -11.48
CA GLU A 153 -4.18 -5.62 -10.44
C GLU A 153 -3.92 -7.12 -10.50
N VAL A 154 -2.69 -7.51 -10.24
CA VAL A 154 -2.26 -8.91 -10.11
C VAL A 154 -1.39 -9.06 -8.87
N VAL A 155 -1.67 -10.10 -8.08
CA VAL A 155 -0.85 -10.49 -6.93
C VAL A 155 -0.39 -11.93 -7.12
N LEU A 156 0.88 -12.19 -6.89
CA LEU A 156 1.43 -13.55 -6.83
C LEU A 156 2.21 -13.72 -5.53
N GLY A 157 2.03 -14.86 -4.91
CA GLY A 157 2.70 -15.18 -3.65
C GLY A 157 2.99 -16.65 -3.48
N TYR A 158 3.91 -16.93 -2.58
CA TYR A 158 4.30 -18.26 -2.20
C TYR A 158 4.62 -18.34 -0.70
N THR A 159 4.11 -19.37 -0.06
CA THR A 159 4.29 -19.62 1.38
C THR A 159 5.22 -20.81 1.58
N PRO A 160 6.55 -20.62 1.58
CA PRO A 160 7.50 -21.64 1.95
C PRO A 160 7.46 -21.94 3.46
N LYS A 161 8.15 -23.00 3.90
CA LYS A 161 8.19 -23.36 5.33
C LYS A 161 8.77 -22.25 6.23
N TRP A 162 9.64 -21.40 5.67
CA TRP A 162 10.35 -20.35 6.42
C TRP A 162 9.58 -19.00 6.44
N GLY A 163 8.46 -18.84 5.70
CA GLY A 163 7.74 -17.57 5.72
C GLY A 163 6.77 -17.37 4.58
N PHE A 164 6.81 -16.18 4.00
CA PHE A 164 6.00 -15.75 2.87
C PHE A 164 6.79 -14.81 1.96
N VAL A 165 6.62 -14.94 0.65
CA VAL A 165 7.15 -13.99 -0.34
C VAL A 165 6.12 -13.74 -1.42
N GLY A 166 6.09 -12.54 -1.96
CA GLY A 166 5.20 -12.23 -3.06
C GLY A 166 5.42 -10.84 -3.64
N PHE A 167 4.63 -10.54 -4.64
CA PHE A 167 4.55 -9.21 -5.22
C PHE A 167 3.13 -8.94 -5.70
N MET A 168 2.80 -7.67 -5.71
CA MET A 168 1.57 -7.10 -6.24
C MET A 168 1.94 -6.04 -7.26
N VAL A 169 1.27 -6.03 -8.38
CA VAL A 169 1.44 -5.01 -9.42
C VAL A 169 0.07 -4.59 -9.90
N ASN A 170 -0.13 -3.29 -10.00
CA ASN A 170 -1.29 -2.72 -10.65
C ASN A 170 -0.86 -1.64 -11.66
N HIS A 171 -1.76 -1.33 -12.57
CA HIS A 171 -1.59 -0.23 -13.49
C HIS A 171 -2.82 0.66 -13.44
N GLY A 172 -2.62 1.95 -13.11
CA GLY A 172 -3.69 2.93 -13.05
C GLY A 172 -3.63 3.90 -14.23
N TRP A 173 -4.72 3.95 -15.00
CA TRP A 173 -4.95 5.02 -15.96
C TRP A 173 -5.83 6.09 -15.34
N GLY A 174 -5.54 7.36 -15.61
CA GLY A 174 -6.45 8.45 -15.30
C GLY A 174 -7.72 8.36 -16.13
N VAL A 175 -8.86 8.11 -15.46
CA VAL A 175 -10.18 8.05 -16.07
C VAL A 175 -11.05 9.14 -15.47
N GLY A 176 -11.47 10.10 -16.28
CA GLY A 176 -12.21 11.27 -15.81
C GLY A 176 -11.39 12.20 -14.91
N GLY A 177 -11.57 13.49 -15.08
CA GLY A 177 -10.83 14.55 -14.42
C GLY A 177 -10.49 15.65 -15.40
N SER A 178 -9.79 16.68 -14.93
CA SER A 178 -9.30 17.76 -15.81
C SER A 178 -7.94 17.40 -16.39
N ASP A 179 -7.72 17.71 -17.67
CA ASP A 179 -6.42 17.51 -18.33
C ASP A 179 -5.36 18.54 -17.87
N PHE A 180 -5.69 19.37 -16.90
CA PHE A 180 -4.82 20.40 -16.36
C PHE A 180 -4.48 20.09 -14.91
N SER A 181 -3.30 19.56 -14.67
CA SER A 181 -2.66 19.69 -13.36
C SER A 181 -1.21 20.14 -13.54
N THR A 182 -0.84 21.14 -12.80
CA THR A 182 0.54 21.57 -12.65
C THR A 182 1.33 20.63 -11.74
N GLN A 183 0.68 19.66 -11.11
CA GLN A 183 1.30 18.69 -10.22
C GLN A 183 0.45 17.42 -10.17
N ASP A 184 0.89 16.35 -10.82
CA ASP A 184 0.33 15.01 -10.62
C ASP A 184 0.97 14.37 -9.38
N PHE A 185 0.25 14.39 -8.26
CA PHE A 185 0.62 13.62 -7.09
C PHE A 185 -0.19 12.33 -7.10
N SER A 186 0.43 11.22 -7.42
CA SER A 186 -0.15 9.91 -7.17
C SER A 186 0.51 9.31 -5.91
N ILE A 187 -0.27 9.17 -4.85
CA ILE A 187 0.15 8.43 -3.67
C ILE A 187 -0.46 7.05 -3.81
N GLN A 188 0.36 6.09 -4.12
CA GLN A 188 -0.02 4.70 -4.13
C GLN A 188 0.85 3.99 -3.11
N GLN A 189 0.25 3.59 -1.98
CA GLN A 189 0.89 2.78 -0.94
C GLN A 189 2.36 3.15 -0.68
N ASP A 190 2.59 4.30 -0.05
CA ASP A 190 3.91 4.82 0.34
C ASP A 190 4.84 5.31 -0.80
N ALA A 191 4.41 5.28 -2.05
CA ALA A 191 5.18 5.85 -3.15
C ALA A 191 4.67 7.26 -3.49
N PHE A 192 5.49 8.27 -3.24
CA PHE A 192 5.24 9.65 -3.64
C PHE A 192 5.80 9.87 -5.06
N VAL A 193 4.93 10.05 -6.03
CA VAL A 193 5.34 10.36 -7.41
C VAL A 193 4.96 11.80 -7.73
N THR A 194 5.97 12.65 -7.90
CA THR A 194 5.77 14.03 -8.38
C THR A 194 5.98 14.08 -9.89
N SER A 195 5.02 14.60 -10.63
CA SER A 195 5.20 14.97 -12.03
C SER A 195 5.31 16.49 -12.14
N THR A 196 6.34 16.97 -12.78
CA THR A 196 6.54 18.40 -13.02
C THR A 196 5.70 18.91 -14.19
N ALA A 197 5.30 20.17 -14.05
CA ALA A 197 4.35 20.91 -14.83
C ALA A 197 4.64 21.04 -16.34
N GLY A 198 3.59 21.19 -17.10
CA GLY A 198 3.64 21.92 -18.36
C GLY A 198 2.94 21.29 -19.57
N VAL A 199 2.58 19.98 -19.52
CA VAL A 199 1.86 19.33 -20.61
C VAL A 199 0.68 18.55 -20.06
N PRO A 200 -0.56 18.77 -20.53
CA PRO A 200 -1.70 17.96 -20.11
C PRO A 200 -1.48 16.51 -20.53
N ARG A 201 -1.17 15.66 -19.59
CA ARG A 201 -1.00 14.22 -19.82
C ARG A 201 -1.92 13.47 -18.89
N LYS A 202 -2.69 12.53 -19.43
CA LYS A 202 -3.47 11.59 -18.63
C LYS A 202 -2.52 10.77 -17.77
N SER A 203 -2.86 10.60 -16.51
CA SER A 203 -2.06 9.75 -15.60
C SER A 203 -1.98 8.31 -16.13
N SER A 204 -0.78 7.75 -16.11
CA SER A 204 -0.48 6.37 -16.48
C SER A 204 0.66 5.89 -15.60
N VAL A 205 0.33 5.15 -14.54
CA VAL A 205 1.29 4.72 -13.52
C VAL A 205 1.18 3.22 -13.32
N THR A 206 2.30 2.52 -13.45
CA THR A 206 2.44 1.16 -12.96
C THR A 206 3.03 1.21 -11.57
N ALA A 207 2.30 0.71 -10.58
CA ALA A 207 2.77 0.64 -9.22
C ALA A 207 2.72 -0.80 -8.71
N GLY A 208 3.46 -1.06 -7.67
CA GLY A 208 3.43 -2.36 -7.04
C GLY A 208 4.17 -2.38 -5.72
N GLN A 209 4.08 -3.55 -5.11
CA GLN A 209 4.69 -3.84 -3.83
C GLN A 209 5.32 -5.23 -3.91
N TYR A 210 6.53 -5.37 -3.43
CA TYR A 210 7.07 -6.69 -3.12
C TYR A 210 7.07 -6.87 -1.61
N PHE A 211 6.77 -8.06 -1.16
CA PHE A 211 6.64 -8.33 0.25
C PHE A 211 7.29 -9.66 0.60
N TYR A 212 7.91 -9.68 1.77
CA TYR A 212 8.52 -10.86 2.32
C TYR A 212 8.38 -10.88 3.85
N VAL A 213 8.23 -12.07 4.37
CA VAL A 213 8.25 -12.35 5.80
C VAL A 213 9.08 -13.60 6.02
N VAL A 214 10.12 -13.50 6.82
CA VAL A 214 11.04 -14.60 7.16
C VAL A 214 11.02 -14.83 8.66
N GLY A 215 10.55 -16.00 9.08
CA GLY A 215 10.59 -16.41 10.48
C GLY A 215 12.04 -16.67 10.93
N VAL A 216 12.44 -16.03 12.02
CA VAL A 216 13.76 -16.23 12.63
C VAL A 216 13.68 -16.93 14.00
N GLY A 217 12.49 -17.43 14.33
CA GLY A 217 12.23 -18.21 15.55
C GLY A 217 11.69 -17.39 16.70
N ASN A 218 11.09 -18.05 17.67
CA ASN A 218 10.53 -17.47 18.89
C ASN A 218 9.57 -16.29 18.64
N GLY A 219 8.77 -16.33 17.57
CA GLY A 219 7.85 -15.28 17.17
C GLY A 219 8.53 -14.04 16.57
N TRP A 220 9.83 -14.05 16.34
CA TRP A 220 10.54 -12.99 15.61
C TRP A 220 10.53 -13.24 14.11
N GLN A 221 10.37 -12.18 13.36
CA GLN A 221 10.36 -12.19 11.89
C GLN A 221 11.10 -10.98 11.33
N VAL A 222 11.75 -11.18 10.19
CA VAL A 222 12.24 -10.11 9.34
C VAL A 222 11.26 -9.96 8.18
N SER A 223 10.81 -8.75 7.93
CA SER A 223 9.80 -8.49 6.90
C SER A 223 10.09 -7.19 6.16
N GLY A 224 9.52 -7.07 4.98
CA GLY A 224 9.50 -5.83 4.22
C GLY A 224 8.34 -5.84 3.23
N THR A 225 7.79 -4.65 3.02
CA THR A 225 6.69 -4.40 2.08
C THR A 225 6.94 -3.15 1.25
N PRO A 226 8.15 -2.96 0.67
CA PRO A 226 8.43 -1.76 -0.10
C PRO A 226 7.56 -1.68 -1.35
N THR A 227 7.13 -0.46 -1.66
CA THR A 227 6.33 -0.15 -2.84
C THR A 227 7.21 0.48 -3.91
N PHE A 228 6.90 0.25 -5.16
CA PHE A 228 7.55 0.92 -6.29
C PHE A 228 6.50 1.53 -7.21
N ALA A 229 6.92 2.55 -7.97
CA ALA A 229 6.06 3.15 -8.97
C ALA A 229 6.86 3.55 -10.20
N TYR A 230 6.25 3.38 -11.37
CA TYR A 230 6.76 3.83 -12.65
C TYR A 230 5.72 4.72 -13.33
N ASN A 231 6.03 6.00 -13.42
CA ASN A 231 5.18 6.98 -14.11
C ASN A 231 5.54 7.00 -15.60
N HIS A 232 4.66 6.48 -16.46
CA HIS A 232 4.89 6.40 -17.91
C HIS A 232 4.94 7.76 -18.58
N ASN A 233 4.33 8.78 -17.95
CA ASN A 233 4.29 10.16 -18.43
C ASN A 233 5.29 11.08 -17.71
N GLY A 234 6.12 10.53 -16.82
CA GLY A 234 7.16 11.27 -16.11
C GLY A 234 8.30 11.70 -17.03
N GLU A 235 9.06 12.67 -16.59
CA GLU A 235 10.29 13.11 -17.27
C GLU A 235 11.37 12.02 -17.20
N ASP A 236 12.25 12.01 -18.19
CA ASP A 236 13.37 11.07 -18.21
C ASP A 236 14.25 11.26 -16.97
N GLY A 237 14.57 10.17 -16.31
CA GLY A 237 15.30 10.16 -15.03
C GLY A 237 14.43 10.20 -13.77
N ASN A 238 13.16 10.63 -13.87
CA ASN A 238 12.22 10.74 -12.73
C ASN A 238 11.01 9.81 -12.85
N ARG A 239 11.06 8.81 -13.74
CA ARG A 239 9.94 7.89 -13.95
C ARG A 239 9.82 6.80 -12.91
N LEU A 240 10.94 6.35 -12.35
CA LEU A 240 10.97 5.21 -11.45
C LEU A 240 11.25 5.65 -10.00
N THR A 241 10.35 5.27 -9.10
CA THR A 241 10.57 5.27 -7.67
C THR A 241 10.67 3.83 -7.20
N PHE A 242 11.80 3.44 -6.63
CA PHE A 242 12.06 2.08 -6.19
C PHE A 242 12.70 2.08 -4.80
N PRO A 243 11.90 2.16 -3.72
CA PRO A 243 12.42 2.09 -2.37
C PRO A 243 12.85 0.67 -2.00
N VAL A 244 13.79 0.60 -1.09
CA VAL A 244 14.20 -0.63 -0.41
C VAL A 244 14.01 -0.44 1.09
N GLY A 245 13.55 -1.48 1.76
CA GLY A 245 13.30 -1.38 3.19
C GLY A 245 13.13 -2.76 3.82
N THR A 246 13.41 -2.82 5.12
CA THR A 246 13.21 -4.01 5.93
C THR A 246 12.77 -3.61 7.33
N GLY A 247 12.09 -4.50 8.01
CA GLY A 247 11.62 -4.32 9.37
C GLY A 247 11.73 -5.61 10.17
N VAL A 248 11.51 -5.49 11.47
CA VAL A 248 11.47 -6.61 12.40
C VAL A 248 10.11 -6.63 13.07
N ILE A 249 9.48 -7.80 13.10
CA ILE A 249 8.18 -8.03 13.72
C ILE A 249 8.37 -8.99 14.90
N LYS A 250 7.70 -8.72 15.99
CA LYS A 250 7.51 -9.66 17.12
C LYS A 250 6.03 -9.99 17.22
N VAL A 251 5.69 -11.27 17.04
CA VAL A 251 4.35 -11.81 17.33
C VAL A 251 4.34 -12.35 18.74
N THR A 252 3.37 -11.94 19.53
CA THR A 252 3.21 -12.31 20.95
C THR A 252 1.83 -12.89 21.19
#